data_278d151045618f4e831d9fd88a327652
#
_entry.id   278d151045618f4e831d9fd88a327652
#
_cell.length_a   1.000
_cell.length_b   1.000
_cell.length_c   1.000
_cell.angle_alpha   90.00
_cell.angle_beta   90.00
_cell.angle_gamma   90.00
#
_symmetry.space_group_name_H-M   'P 1'
#
loop_
_entity.id
_entity.type
_entity.pdbx_description
1 polymer ?
#
loop_
_entity_poly.entity_id
_entity_poly.type
_entity_poly.pdbx_seq_one_letter_code
_entity_poly.pdbx_strand_id
1 'polypeptide(L)'
;VSYAAAQHHKKELLPEALLEDFSLASPYNVFETLKDIIGMKGQRPIEMMKCSSEFMKVCELRHCCVHRFGKLGSKNAIRLGLAEHMKHLEKPIILNNDDLEQIAFIVENFIRTLNNTVFKFIINRTVENKNKEKGGERLYDSEWTWVFEKDISRYEKYYAIFSAKNDTLPGLSLQDSYQLFVNAYKPKLPARKNKKTEEN
;
A
#
# COMPACT_ATOMS: atom_id res chain seq x y z
N VAL A 1 18.38 8.41 -7.90
CA VAL A 1 19.73 7.94 -7.53
C VAL A 1 20.59 7.94 -8.77
N SER A 2 21.72 8.64 -8.75
CA SER A 2 22.65 8.63 -9.88
C SER A 2 23.24 7.22 -10.06
N TYR A 3 23.55 6.84 -11.29
CA TYR A 3 24.21 5.56 -11.61
C TYR A 3 25.49 5.37 -10.78
N ALA A 4 26.24 6.44 -10.54
CA ALA A 4 27.43 6.43 -9.71
C ALA A 4 27.12 6.05 -8.24
N ALA A 5 26.06 6.60 -7.65
CA ALA A 5 25.65 6.24 -6.30
C ALA A 5 25.21 4.77 -6.21
N ALA A 6 24.48 4.27 -7.21
CA ALA A 6 24.06 2.88 -7.27
C ALA A 6 25.24 1.88 -7.35
N GLN A 7 26.37 2.28 -7.96
CA GLN A 7 27.59 1.46 -8.02
C GLN A 7 28.33 1.37 -6.69
N HIS A 8 28.24 2.40 -5.84
CA HIS A 8 28.94 2.45 -4.55
C HIS A 8 28.14 1.83 -3.41
N HIS A 9 26.82 1.67 -3.57
CA HIS A 9 25.99 1.02 -2.56
C HIS A 9 26.09 -0.50 -2.66
N LYS A 10 26.24 -1.16 -1.51
CA LYS A 10 26.05 -2.61 -1.43
C LYS A 10 24.62 -2.93 -1.90
N LYS A 11 24.43 -4.05 -2.61
CA LYS A 11 23.10 -4.45 -3.13
C LYS A 11 22.00 -4.46 -2.05
N GLU A 12 22.37 -4.73 -0.82
CA GLU A 12 21.51 -4.76 0.36
C GLU A 12 21.02 -3.37 0.79
N LEU A 13 21.79 -2.31 0.53
CA LEU A 13 21.47 -0.92 0.87
C LEU A 13 20.86 -0.14 -0.31
N LEU A 14 20.67 -0.79 -1.45
CA LEU A 14 20.08 -0.13 -2.62
C LEU A 14 18.66 0.38 -2.39
N PRO A 15 17.75 -0.33 -1.67
CA PRO A 15 16.42 0.19 -1.34
C PRO A 15 16.48 1.48 -0.51
N GLU A 16 17.35 1.57 0.49
CA GLU A 16 17.56 2.76 1.31
C GLU A 16 18.04 3.93 0.46
N ALA A 17 19.04 3.70 -0.38
CA ALA A 17 19.58 4.72 -1.28
C ALA A 17 18.53 5.23 -2.28
N LEU A 18 17.62 4.37 -2.75
CA LEU A 18 16.53 4.76 -3.64
C LEU A 18 15.49 5.64 -2.94
N LEU A 19 15.32 5.47 -1.61
CA LEU A 19 14.32 6.17 -0.81
C LEU A 19 14.88 7.38 -0.05
N GLU A 20 16.19 7.61 -0.06
CA GLU A 20 16.85 8.65 0.72
C GLU A 20 16.32 10.06 0.40
N ASP A 21 16.02 10.33 -0.86
CA ASP A 21 15.51 11.62 -1.31
C ASP A 21 13.99 11.79 -1.09
N PHE A 22 13.30 10.75 -0.61
CA PHE A 22 11.85 10.79 -0.43
C PHE A 22 11.45 11.03 1.02
N SER A 23 10.65 12.06 1.24
CA SER A 23 10.02 12.29 2.53
C SER A 23 8.72 11.50 2.65
N LEU A 24 8.65 10.57 3.58
CA LEU A 24 7.44 9.80 3.87
C LEU A 24 6.63 10.39 5.05
N ALA A 25 6.91 11.65 5.42
CA ALA A 25 6.34 12.33 6.58
C ALA A 25 4.92 12.91 6.35
N SER A 26 4.25 12.53 5.28
CA SER A 26 2.84 12.84 5.06
C SER A 26 2.22 11.81 4.10
N PRO A 27 0.90 11.56 4.16
CA PRO A 27 0.22 10.72 3.19
C PRO A 27 0.41 11.19 1.75
N TYR A 28 0.42 12.50 1.52
CA TYR A 28 0.65 13.08 0.21
C TYR A 28 2.01 12.63 -0.36
N ASN A 29 3.08 12.80 0.41
CA ASN A 29 4.43 12.42 -0.03
C ASN A 29 4.54 10.92 -0.27
N VAL A 30 3.93 10.08 0.58
CA VAL A 30 3.90 8.63 0.39
C VAL A 30 3.31 8.28 -0.98
N PHE A 31 2.19 8.89 -1.34
CA PHE A 31 1.53 8.58 -2.62
C PHE A 31 2.27 9.14 -3.83
N GLU A 32 2.85 10.32 -3.75
CA GLU A 32 3.71 10.83 -4.84
C GLU A 32 4.93 9.93 -5.02
N THR A 33 5.57 9.48 -3.93
CA THR A 33 6.66 8.51 -3.99
C THR A 33 6.24 7.21 -4.68
N LEU A 34 5.08 6.64 -4.32
CA LEU A 34 4.58 5.42 -4.97
C LEU A 34 4.25 5.64 -6.46
N LYS A 35 3.73 6.81 -6.81
CA LYS A 35 3.50 7.18 -8.20
C LYS A 35 4.81 7.25 -8.99
N ASP A 36 5.86 7.83 -8.40
CA ASP A 36 7.14 8.01 -9.06
C ASP A 36 7.92 6.69 -9.17
N ILE A 37 7.94 5.87 -8.11
CA ILE A 37 8.72 4.63 -8.07
C ILE A 37 8.04 3.49 -8.83
N ILE A 38 6.74 3.27 -8.58
CA ILE A 38 6.01 2.10 -9.12
C ILE A 38 4.92 2.45 -10.13
N GLY A 39 4.72 3.75 -10.42
CA GLY A 39 3.70 4.22 -11.35
C GLY A 39 2.28 4.07 -10.82
N MET A 40 2.08 4.05 -9.51
CA MET A 40 0.76 3.89 -8.89
C MET A 40 -0.08 5.16 -9.06
N LYS A 41 -0.99 5.14 -10.04
CA LYS A 41 -1.89 6.25 -10.37
C LYS A 41 -3.34 5.80 -10.19
N GLY A 42 -4.23 6.78 -10.02
CA GLY A 42 -5.67 6.55 -9.97
C GLY A 42 -6.31 6.81 -8.61
N GLN A 43 -7.58 6.42 -8.50
CA GLN A 43 -8.36 6.63 -7.29
C GLN A 43 -7.92 5.66 -6.20
N ARG A 44 -7.75 6.18 -4.99
CA ARG A 44 -7.34 5.41 -3.82
C ARG A 44 -8.53 4.64 -3.24
N PRO A 45 -8.34 3.43 -2.73
CA PRO A 45 -9.38 2.73 -1.99
C PRO A 45 -9.90 3.55 -0.79
N ILE A 46 -11.17 3.42 -0.47
CA ILE A 46 -11.80 4.16 0.65
C ILE A 46 -11.09 3.89 1.98
N GLU A 47 -10.70 2.64 2.21
CA GLU A 47 -9.94 2.23 3.41
C GLU A 47 -8.61 2.97 3.50
N MET A 48 -7.90 3.09 2.37
CA MET A 48 -6.64 3.81 2.31
C MET A 48 -6.82 5.32 2.56
N MET A 49 -7.92 5.91 2.09
CA MET A 49 -8.23 7.32 2.36
C MET A 49 -8.48 7.56 3.85
N LYS A 50 -9.24 6.67 4.51
CA LYS A 50 -9.50 6.75 5.95
C LYS A 50 -8.22 6.65 6.77
N CYS A 51 -7.40 5.63 6.52
CA CYS A 51 -6.11 5.48 7.19
C CYS A 51 -5.18 6.67 6.95
N SER A 52 -5.19 7.25 5.74
CA SER A 52 -4.40 8.43 5.41
C SER A 52 -4.83 9.66 6.21
N SER A 53 -6.13 9.83 6.47
CA SER A 53 -6.64 10.94 7.28
C SER A 53 -6.14 10.85 8.73
N GLU A 54 -6.17 9.68 9.33
CA GLU A 54 -5.64 9.47 10.68
C GLU A 54 -4.12 9.62 10.74
N PHE A 55 -3.41 9.03 9.78
CA PHE A 55 -1.95 9.16 9.69
C PHE A 55 -1.51 10.63 9.48
N MET A 56 -2.30 11.43 8.75
CA MET A 56 -2.02 12.86 8.61
C MET A 56 -2.01 13.58 9.96
N LYS A 57 -2.92 13.24 10.88
CA LYS A 57 -2.94 13.83 12.23
C LYS A 57 -1.65 13.52 12.99
N VAL A 58 -1.17 12.28 12.90
CA VAL A 58 0.12 11.89 13.50
C VAL A 58 1.28 12.67 12.88
N CYS A 59 1.28 12.87 11.56
CA CYS A 59 2.30 13.69 10.88
C CYS A 59 2.29 15.15 11.37
N GLU A 60 1.11 15.74 11.61
CA GLU A 60 1.00 17.10 12.14
C GLU A 60 1.51 17.17 13.59
N LEU A 61 1.25 16.17 14.43
CA LEU A 61 1.83 16.09 15.78
C LEU A 61 3.36 15.99 15.72
N ARG A 62 3.88 15.09 14.87
CA ARG A 62 5.33 14.99 14.63
C ARG A 62 5.92 16.33 14.18
N HIS A 63 5.25 17.03 13.27
CA HIS A 63 5.68 18.34 12.79
C HIS A 63 5.77 19.35 13.94
N CYS A 64 4.80 19.35 14.84
CA CYS A 64 4.85 20.20 16.03
C CYS A 64 6.05 19.86 16.93
N CYS A 65 6.31 18.57 17.16
CA CYS A 65 7.44 18.15 17.99
C CYS A 65 8.78 18.56 17.38
N VAL A 66 8.99 18.31 16.10
CA VAL A 66 10.29 18.49 15.41
C VAL A 66 10.55 19.96 15.09
N HIS A 67 9.55 20.70 14.61
CA HIS A 67 9.75 22.04 14.03
C HIS A 67 9.18 23.17 14.91
N ARG A 68 8.42 22.84 15.95
CA ARG A 68 7.78 23.82 16.85
C ARG A 68 8.13 23.60 18.32
N PHE A 69 9.18 22.81 18.59
CA PHE A 69 9.62 22.50 19.96
C PHE A 69 8.49 21.96 20.85
N GLY A 70 7.63 21.10 20.27
CA GLY A 70 6.51 20.50 20.96
C GLY A 70 5.28 21.41 21.14
N LYS A 71 5.23 22.58 20.51
CA LYS A 71 4.09 23.49 20.61
C LYS A 71 3.16 23.36 19.41
N LEU A 72 1.85 23.47 19.65
CA LEU A 72 0.85 23.46 18.59
C LEU A 72 0.87 24.76 17.79
N GLY A 73 1.35 24.72 16.56
CA GLY A 73 1.35 25.87 15.66
C GLY A 73 -0.01 26.08 14.97
N SER A 74 -0.27 27.32 14.53
CA SER A 74 -1.53 27.69 13.87
C SER A 74 -1.81 26.88 12.59
N LYS A 75 -0.80 26.61 11.74
CA LYS A 75 -0.95 25.78 10.53
C LYS A 75 -1.34 24.34 10.88
N ASN A 76 -0.75 23.77 11.92
CA ASN A 76 -1.07 22.43 12.38
C ASN A 76 -2.48 22.37 12.98
N ALA A 77 -2.88 23.36 13.78
CA ALA A 77 -4.22 23.45 14.34
C ALA A 77 -5.30 23.56 13.25
N ILE A 78 -5.06 24.31 12.18
CA ILE A 78 -5.98 24.41 11.04
C ILE A 78 -6.19 23.02 10.41
N ARG A 79 -5.11 22.24 10.19
CA ARG A 79 -5.18 20.91 9.59
C ARG A 79 -5.79 19.86 10.52
N LEU A 80 -5.64 20.03 11.82
CA LEU A 80 -6.23 19.16 12.84
C LEU A 80 -7.69 19.50 13.16
N GLY A 81 -8.18 20.67 12.76
CA GLY A 81 -9.50 21.20 13.09
C GLY A 81 -9.37 22.42 14.03
N LEU A 82 -9.33 23.62 13.45
CA LEU A 82 -9.04 24.85 14.19
C LEU A 82 -10.00 25.11 15.36
N ALA A 83 -11.30 24.86 15.14
CA ALA A 83 -12.32 25.12 16.14
C ALA A 83 -12.08 24.38 17.47
N GLU A 84 -11.63 23.14 17.39
CA GLU A 84 -11.35 22.28 18.54
C GLU A 84 -10.02 22.60 19.19
N HIS A 85 -9.04 23.06 18.40
CA HIS A 85 -7.66 23.22 18.82
C HIS A 85 -7.22 24.68 19.10
N MET A 86 -8.09 25.66 18.82
CA MET A 86 -7.75 27.08 18.96
C MET A 86 -7.26 27.45 20.37
N LYS A 87 -7.89 26.90 21.42
CA LYS A 87 -7.49 27.13 22.82
C LYS A 87 -6.12 26.57 23.21
N HIS A 88 -5.55 25.71 22.35
CA HIS A 88 -4.26 25.05 22.56
C HIS A 88 -3.13 25.66 21.73
N LEU A 89 -3.41 26.71 20.94
CA LEU A 89 -2.40 27.39 20.12
C LEU A 89 -1.22 27.87 20.98
N GLU A 90 -0.01 27.65 20.46
CA GLU A 90 1.28 27.97 21.07
C GLU A 90 1.52 27.32 22.46
N LYS A 91 0.65 26.42 22.88
CA LYS A 91 0.82 25.62 24.10
C LYS A 91 1.57 24.33 23.81
N PRO A 92 2.30 23.79 24.80
CA PRO A 92 2.93 22.49 24.67
C PRO A 92 1.91 21.38 24.41
N ILE A 93 2.27 20.47 23.52
CA ILE A 93 1.55 19.21 23.32
C ILE A 93 2.01 18.26 24.43
N ILE A 94 1.06 17.72 25.17
CA ILE A 94 1.31 16.72 26.21
C ILE A 94 0.73 15.42 25.72
N LEU A 95 1.54 14.38 25.64
CA LEU A 95 1.14 13.03 25.25
C LEU A 95 1.34 12.11 26.46
N ASN A 96 0.33 11.32 26.77
CA ASN A 96 0.42 10.24 27.75
C ASN A 96 0.71 8.89 27.07
N ASN A 97 0.79 7.81 27.80
CA ASN A 97 1.09 6.48 27.26
C ASN A 97 -0.02 5.99 26.31
N ASP A 98 -1.28 6.23 26.65
CA ASP A 98 -2.42 5.81 25.80
C ASP A 98 -2.40 6.54 24.44
N ASP A 99 -2.02 7.84 24.46
CA ASP A 99 -1.84 8.62 23.23
C ASP A 99 -0.73 8.02 22.35
N LEU A 100 0.38 7.57 22.96
CA LEU A 100 1.48 6.94 22.23
C LEU A 100 1.09 5.59 21.67
N GLU A 101 0.35 4.78 22.41
CA GLU A 101 -0.19 3.51 21.93
C GLU A 101 -1.16 3.73 20.76
N GLN A 102 -2.04 4.73 20.84
CA GLN A 102 -2.94 5.09 19.75
C GLN A 102 -2.18 5.58 18.51
N ILE A 103 -1.15 6.39 18.68
CA ILE A 103 -0.28 6.82 17.58
C ILE A 103 0.38 5.61 16.92
N ALA A 104 0.93 4.68 17.71
CA ALA A 104 1.54 3.46 17.19
C ALA A 104 0.53 2.63 16.38
N PHE A 105 -0.67 2.44 16.92
CA PHE A 105 -1.76 1.73 16.22
C PHE A 105 -2.14 2.38 14.89
N ILE A 106 -2.27 3.73 14.86
CA ILE A 106 -2.58 4.47 13.62
C ILE A 106 -1.49 4.27 12.57
N VAL A 107 -0.21 4.37 12.98
CA VAL A 107 0.93 4.19 12.07
C VAL A 107 0.97 2.76 11.53
N GLU A 108 0.82 1.78 12.41
CA GLU A 108 0.80 0.36 12.03
C GLU A 108 -0.34 0.06 11.05
N ASN A 109 -1.55 0.51 11.35
CA ASN A 109 -2.72 0.33 10.47
C ASN A 109 -2.51 0.99 9.10
N PHE A 110 -1.90 2.19 9.07
CA PHE A 110 -1.56 2.86 7.82
C PHE A 110 -0.55 2.03 7.01
N ILE A 111 0.52 1.56 7.64
CA ILE A 111 1.57 0.75 6.96
C ILE A 111 0.97 -0.55 6.43
N ARG A 112 0.16 -1.27 7.20
CA ARG A 112 -0.49 -2.51 6.78
C ARG A 112 -1.45 -2.29 5.60
N THR A 113 -2.28 -1.26 5.68
CA THR A 113 -3.22 -0.91 4.61
C THR A 113 -2.47 -0.50 3.34
N LEU A 114 -1.39 0.25 3.49
CA LEU A 114 -0.51 0.65 2.38
C LEU A 114 0.14 -0.57 1.74
N ASN A 115 0.73 -1.45 2.53
CA ASN A 115 1.34 -2.70 2.08
C ASN A 115 0.36 -3.54 1.25
N ASN A 116 -0.85 -3.74 1.76
CA ASN A 116 -1.89 -4.49 1.07
C ASN A 116 -2.35 -3.80 -0.23
N THR A 117 -2.41 -2.47 -0.22
CA THR A 117 -2.79 -1.68 -1.40
C THR A 117 -1.73 -1.77 -2.50
N VAL A 118 -0.46 -1.66 -2.12
CA VAL A 118 0.67 -1.81 -3.05
C VAL A 118 0.78 -3.24 -3.57
N PHE A 119 0.61 -4.25 -2.72
CA PHE A 119 0.55 -5.65 -3.15
C PHE A 119 -0.53 -5.88 -4.20
N LYS A 120 -1.77 -5.46 -3.92
CA LYS A 120 -2.88 -5.57 -4.88
C LYS A 120 -2.58 -4.86 -6.19
N PHE A 121 -1.98 -3.68 -6.15
CA PHE A 121 -1.61 -2.93 -7.33
C PHE A 121 -0.56 -3.66 -8.18
N ILE A 122 0.49 -4.19 -7.54
CA ILE A 122 1.57 -4.90 -8.25
C ILE A 122 1.04 -6.23 -8.82
N ILE A 123 0.32 -7.01 -8.02
CA ILE A 123 -0.24 -8.29 -8.45
C ILE A 123 -1.22 -8.11 -9.61
N ASN A 124 -2.09 -7.10 -9.55
CA ASN A 124 -3.04 -6.81 -10.63
C ASN A 124 -2.33 -6.58 -11.96
N ARG A 125 -1.19 -5.90 -11.95
CA ARG A 125 -0.38 -5.66 -13.16
C ARG A 125 0.21 -6.93 -13.78
N THR A 126 0.35 -8.00 -13.00
CA THR A 126 0.84 -9.29 -13.51
C THR A 126 -0.27 -10.11 -14.19
N VAL A 127 -1.52 -9.77 -13.91
CA VAL A 127 -2.71 -10.46 -14.47
C VAL A 127 -3.30 -9.68 -15.64
N GLU A 128 -3.24 -8.36 -15.62
CA GLU A 128 -3.76 -7.53 -16.70
C GLU A 128 -2.85 -7.55 -17.92
N ASN A 129 -3.36 -8.09 -19.03
CA ASN A 129 -2.68 -7.92 -20.31
C ASN A 129 -2.84 -6.48 -20.81
N LYS A 130 -1.72 -5.84 -21.15
CA LYS A 130 -1.71 -4.45 -21.64
C LYS A 130 -2.16 -4.32 -23.10
N ASN A 131 -2.29 -5.42 -23.83
CA ASN A 131 -2.75 -5.41 -25.21
C ASN A 131 -4.27 -5.33 -25.24
N LYS A 132 -4.78 -4.11 -25.12
CA LYS A 132 -6.17 -3.80 -25.48
C LYS A 132 -6.30 -3.93 -26.97
N GLU A 133 -6.81 -5.04 -27.45
CA GLU A 133 -7.37 -5.07 -28.78
C GLU A 133 -8.62 -4.19 -28.86
N LYS A 134 -8.77 -3.50 -29.99
CA LYS A 134 -9.90 -2.63 -30.30
C LYS A 134 -11.20 -3.44 -30.26
N GLY A 135 -11.88 -3.49 -29.10
CA GLY A 135 -13.10 -4.27 -28.96
C GLY A 135 -13.64 -4.39 -27.53
N GLY A 136 -12.90 -3.95 -26.52
CA GLY A 136 -13.42 -3.82 -25.16
C GLY A 136 -13.43 -5.06 -24.29
N GLU A 137 -13.12 -6.24 -24.79
CA GLU A 137 -12.90 -7.42 -23.97
C GLU A 137 -11.49 -7.40 -23.37
N ARG A 138 -11.41 -7.47 -22.04
CA ARG A 138 -10.15 -7.67 -21.32
C ARG A 138 -9.71 -9.13 -21.55
N LEU A 139 -8.81 -9.34 -22.51
CA LEU A 139 -8.13 -10.62 -22.67
C LEU A 139 -7.09 -10.74 -21.54
N TYR A 140 -7.35 -11.62 -20.60
CA TYR A 140 -6.41 -12.02 -19.56
C TYR A 140 -5.44 -13.06 -20.16
N ASP A 141 -4.41 -12.57 -20.81
CA ASP A 141 -3.26 -13.42 -21.15
C ASP A 141 -2.28 -13.30 -19.97
N SER A 142 -2.60 -14.02 -18.91
CA SER A 142 -1.74 -14.06 -17.75
C SER A 142 -0.79 -15.24 -17.89
N GLU A 143 0.48 -15.01 -17.60
CA GLU A 143 1.47 -16.09 -17.47
C GLU A 143 1.21 -16.98 -16.24
N TRP A 144 0.09 -16.79 -15.53
CA TRP A 144 -0.36 -17.59 -14.41
C TRP A 144 -1.11 -18.83 -14.91
N THR A 145 -0.68 -19.99 -14.42
CA THR A 145 -1.33 -21.28 -14.77
C THR A 145 -2.55 -21.57 -13.92
N TRP A 146 -2.71 -20.83 -12.81
CA TRP A 146 -3.74 -21.02 -11.77
C TRP A 146 -3.66 -22.39 -11.08
N VAL A 147 -2.47 -22.98 -11.06
CA VAL A 147 -2.12 -24.22 -10.37
C VAL A 147 -0.96 -23.93 -9.43
N PHE A 148 -1.16 -24.17 -8.15
CA PHE A 148 -0.21 -23.78 -7.09
C PHE A 148 1.20 -24.28 -7.35
N GLU A 149 1.35 -25.56 -7.66
CA GLU A 149 2.64 -26.23 -7.87
C GLU A 149 3.45 -25.64 -9.05
N LYS A 150 2.75 -25.08 -10.04
CA LYS A 150 3.38 -24.45 -11.21
C LYS A 150 3.70 -22.98 -10.98
N ASP A 151 2.88 -22.30 -10.19
CA ASP A 151 2.98 -20.85 -9.99
C ASP A 151 3.76 -20.47 -8.73
N ILE A 152 4.05 -21.43 -7.83
CA ILE A 152 4.63 -21.18 -6.51
C ILE A 152 5.93 -20.39 -6.58
N SER A 153 6.86 -20.76 -7.44
CA SER A 153 8.18 -20.11 -7.54
C SER A 153 8.08 -18.63 -7.99
N ARG A 154 7.02 -18.30 -8.72
CA ARG A 154 6.72 -16.94 -9.13
C ARG A 154 5.98 -16.18 -8.03
N TYR A 155 4.93 -16.78 -7.43
CA TYR A 155 4.10 -16.16 -6.43
C TYR A 155 4.86 -15.90 -5.12
N GLU A 156 5.74 -16.82 -4.73
CA GLU A 156 6.58 -16.72 -3.53
C GLU A 156 7.41 -15.42 -3.50
N LYS A 157 7.87 -14.93 -4.65
CA LYS A 157 8.63 -13.67 -4.73
C LYS A 157 7.80 -12.48 -4.24
N TYR A 158 6.54 -12.40 -4.62
CA TYR A 158 5.61 -11.37 -4.15
C TYR A 158 5.25 -11.58 -2.69
N TYR A 159 4.93 -12.82 -2.32
CA TYR A 159 4.61 -13.18 -0.96
C TYR A 159 5.76 -12.83 0.02
N ALA A 160 6.99 -13.13 -0.33
CA ALA A 160 8.16 -12.85 0.50
C ALA A 160 8.40 -11.35 0.75
N ILE A 161 8.05 -10.49 -0.23
CA ILE A 161 8.20 -9.04 -0.11
C ILE A 161 7.09 -8.45 0.78
N PHE A 162 5.86 -8.92 0.63
CA PHE A 162 4.68 -8.31 1.23
C PHE A 162 4.17 -9.01 2.49
N SER A 163 4.65 -10.22 2.79
CA SER A 163 4.28 -10.92 4.02
C SER A 163 5.08 -10.41 5.21
N ALA A 164 4.38 -10.10 6.29
CA ALA A 164 5.03 -9.73 7.55
C ALA A 164 5.44 -10.99 8.32
N LYS A 165 6.74 -11.28 8.35
CA LYS A 165 7.29 -12.48 9.00
C LYS A 165 7.35 -12.37 10.53
N ASN A 166 7.41 -11.15 11.05
CA ASN A 166 7.67 -10.87 12.46
C ASN A 166 6.47 -10.23 13.18
N ASP A 167 5.28 -10.33 12.61
CA ASP A 167 4.08 -9.79 13.24
C ASP A 167 3.60 -10.66 14.40
N THR A 168 3.02 -10.02 15.40
CA THR A 168 2.36 -10.68 16.53
C THR A 168 1.18 -11.53 16.10
N LEU A 169 0.53 -11.19 14.98
CA LEU A 169 -0.50 -12.00 14.34
C LEU A 169 0.11 -12.67 13.11
N PRO A 170 0.08 -14.02 13.05
CA PRO A 170 0.61 -14.73 11.89
C PRO A 170 -0.16 -14.32 10.64
N GLY A 171 0.58 -13.94 9.60
CA GLY A 171 0.01 -13.72 8.27
C GLY A 171 -0.56 -15.01 7.68
N LEU A 172 -1.30 -14.89 6.60
CA LEU A 172 -1.76 -16.05 5.83
C LEU A 172 -0.57 -16.89 5.37
N SER A 173 -0.76 -18.22 5.34
CA SER A 173 0.22 -19.10 4.71
C SER A 173 0.42 -18.75 3.23
N LEU A 174 1.54 -19.14 2.65
CA LEU A 174 1.80 -18.96 1.22
C LEU A 174 0.69 -19.58 0.36
N GLN A 175 0.20 -20.77 0.75
CA GLN A 175 -0.85 -21.49 0.05
C GLN A 175 -2.21 -20.78 0.17
N ASP A 176 -2.59 -20.34 1.37
CA ASP A 176 -3.85 -19.63 1.59
C ASP A 176 -3.85 -18.28 0.85
N SER A 177 -2.73 -17.56 0.91
CA SER A 177 -2.54 -16.31 0.17
C SER A 177 -2.66 -16.51 -1.34
N TYR A 178 -2.06 -17.58 -1.89
CA TYR A 178 -2.20 -17.92 -3.30
C TYR A 178 -3.65 -18.31 -3.65
N GLN A 179 -4.36 -19.02 -2.79
CA GLN A 179 -5.76 -19.36 -3.02
C GLN A 179 -6.65 -18.11 -3.08
N LEU A 180 -6.40 -17.10 -2.23
CA LEU A 180 -7.09 -15.82 -2.31
C LEU A 180 -6.78 -15.08 -3.62
N PHE A 181 -5.53 -15.13 -4.07
CA PHE A 181 -5.13 -14.58 -5.37
C PHE A 181 -5.88 -15.26 -6.52
N VAL A 182 -5.94 -16.60 -6.54
CA VAL A 182 -6.70 -17.37 -7.55
C VAL A 182 -8.17 -16.98 -7.53
N ASN A 183 -8.80 -16.92 -6.35
CA ASN A 183 -10.21 -16.58 -6.21
C ASN A 183 -10.53 -15.15 -6.72
N ALA A 184 -9.60 -14.22 -6.52
CA ALA A 184 -9.77 -12.83 -6.91
C ALA A 184 -9.56 -12.58 -8.42
N TYR A 185 -8.64 -13.32 -9.05
CA TYR A 185 -8.13 -12.96 -10.37
C TYR A 185 -8.32 -14.02 -11.43
N LYS A 186 -8.51 -15.30 -11.07
CA LYS A 186 -8.73 -16.36 -12.06
C LYS A 186 -9.98 -16.04 -12.89
N PRO A 187 -9.89 -16.00 -14.22
CA PRO A 187 -11.04 -15.77 -15.09
C PRO A 187 -12.13 -16.80 -14.80
N LYS A 188 -13.34 -16.36 -14.52
CA LYS A 188 -14.50 -17.25 -14.46
C LYS A 188 -14.78 -17.72 -15.89
N LEU A 189 -14.55 -19.00 -16.17
CA LEU A 189 -14.91 -19.58 -17.44
C LEU A 189 -16.41 -19.33 -17.69
N PRO A 190 -16.82 -18.86 -18.87
CA PRO A 190 -18.22 -18.73 -19.20
C PRO A 190 -18.88 -20.10 -19.05
N ALA A 191 -20.03 -20.15 -18.39
CA ALA A 191 -20.80 -21.38 -18.25
C ALA A 191 -20.99 -22.00 -19.64
N ARG A 192 -20.60 -23.26 -19.83
CA ARG A 192 -20.85 -23.99 -21.09
C ARG A 192 -22.33 -23.86 -21.36
N LYS A 193 -22.71 -23.16 -22.42
CA LYS A 193 -24.06 -23.24 -22.99
C LYS A 193 -24.28 -24.67 -23.41
N ASN A 194 -25.06 -25.43 -22.64
CA ASN A 194 -25.53 -26.74 -23.09
C ASN A 194 -26.24 -26.53 -24.44
N LYS A 195 -25.61 -26.96 -25.52
CA LYS A 195 -26.31 -27.15 -26.78
C LYS A 195 -27.44 -28.14 -26.51
N LYS A 196 -28.69 -27.65 -26.47
CA LYS A 196 -29.84 -28.50 -26.59
C LYS A 196 -29.69 -29.21 -27.95
N THR A 197 -29.47 -30.50 -27.88
CA THR A 197 -29.67 -31.39 -29.02
C THR A 197 -31.14 -31.26 -29.38
N GLU A 198 -31.44 -30.56 -30.47
CA GLU A 198 -32.71 -30.69 -31.14
C GLU A 198 -32.63 -32.03 -31.87
N GLU A 199 -33.23 -33.04 -31.28
CA GLU A 199 -33.62 -34.28 -31.99
C GLU A 199 -34.88 -33.97 -32.79
N ASN A 200 -34.76 -34.04 -34.12
CA ASN A 200 -35.87 -34.27 -35.01
C ASN A 200 -36.11 -35.75 -35.16
#